data_b73b230e9d7efe37c6a0a88290907041
#
_entry.id   b73b230e9d7efe37c6a0a88290907041
#
_cell.length_a   1.000
_cell.length_b   1.000
_cell.length_c   1.000
_cell.angle_alpha   90.00
_cell.angle_beta   90.00
_cell.angle_gamma   90.00
#
_symmetry.space_group_name_H-M   'P 1'
#
loop_
_entity.id
_entity.type
_entity.pdbx_description
1 polymer ?
#
loop_
_entity_poly.entity_id
_entity_poly.type
_entity_poly.pdbx_seq_one_letter_code
_entity_poly.pdbx_strand_id
1 'polypeptide(L)'
;MVIEKEVRKMKTDFKQHEAKLEITLEGELNTHSAPELDAKFQEIKDSVSSIDIYMERLTYITSAGLRILLAMEQEMEQKEGALVLHGVNSEIMEVLEITGFDTILEIV
;
A
#
# COMPACT_ATOMS: atom_id res chain seq x y z
N MET A 1 -21.37 6.21 22.81
CA MET A 1 -20.80 5.98 22.27
C MET A 1 -20.19 5.69 21.40
N VAL A 2 -19.86 5.74 20.94
CA VAL A 2 -19.35 5.49 20.05
C VAL A 2 -18.71 5.02 19.46
N ILE A 3 -18.51 4.90 18.95
CA ILE A 3 -17.85 4.56 18.38
C ILE A 3 -17.45 4.21 17.45
N GLU A 4 -17.35 4.19 16.87
CA GLU A 4 -16.96 3.76 15.95
C GLU A 4 -16.24 3.88 15.24
N LYS A 5 -16.08 4.57 14.94
CA LYS A 5 -15.28 4.72 14.27
C LYS A 5 -14.13 4.09 14.01
N GLU A 6 -13.76 3.80 14.56
CA GLU A 6 -12.70 2.88 14.64
C GLU A 6 -12.87 1.73 13.73
N VAL A 7 -14.08 1.51 13.32
CA VAL A 7 -14.33 0.47 12.33
C VAL A 7 -13.61 0.75 11.02
N ARG A 8 -13.10 1.95 10.86
CA ARG A 8 -12.44 2.31 9.62
C ARG A 8 -10.93 2.26 9.72
N LYS A 9 -10.43 1.59 10.71
CA LYS A 9 -9.00 1.44 10.88
C LYS A 9 -8.44 0.48 9.86
N MET A 10 -7.19 0.71 9.51
CA MET A 10 -6.45 -0.18 8.64
C MET A 10 -5.58 -1.10 9.47
N LYS A 11 -5.50 -2.35 9.06
CA LYS A 11 -4.55 -3.30 9.62
C LYS A 11 -3.44 -3.53 8.61
N THR A 12 -2.21 -3.54 9.11
CA THR A 12 -1.06 -3.83 8.27
C THR A 12 -0.31 -5.00 8.86
N ASP A 13 0.17 -5.85 7.99
CA ASP A 13 1.03 -6.96 8.39
C ASP A 13 2.26 -6.94 7.49
N PHE A 14 3.43 -6.77 8.10
CA PHE A 14 4.70 -6.69 7.39
C PHE A 14 5.47 -7.98 7.65
N LYS A 15 5.86 -8.67 6.57
CA LYS A 15 6.71 -9.84 6.66
C LYS A 15 7.91 -9.62 5.75
N GLN A 16 9.10 -9.64 6.35
CA GLN A 16 10.31 -9.39 5.58
C GLN A 16 11.15 -10.65 5.51
N HIS A 17 11.58 -11.00 4.29
CA HIS A 17 12.46 -12.12 4.03
C HIS A 17 13.66 -11.56 3.28
N GLU A 18 14.76 -11.32 4.01
CA GLU A 18 15.94 -10.68 3.45
C GLU A 18 15.56 -9.32 2.85
N ALA A 19 15.74 -9.10 1.57
CA ALA A 19 15.44 -7.81 0.94
C ALA A 19 14.02 -7.74 0.38
N LYS A 20 13.20 -8.77 0.58
CA LYS A 20 11.84 -8.82 0.06
C LYS A 20 10.84 -8.58 1.17
N LEU A 21 9.90 -7.68 0.94
CA LEU A 21 8.89 -7.31 1.92
C LEU A 21 7.52 -7.70 1.38
N GLU A 22 6.73 -8.37 2.23
CA GLU A 22 5.33 -8.65 1.94
C GLU A 22 4.48 -7.86 2.90
N ILE A 23 3.55 -7.08 2.36
CA ILE A 23 2.64 -6.25 3.14
C ILE A 23 1.22 -6.70 2.84
N THR A 24 0.45 -6.99 3.88
CA THR A 24 -0.98 -7.24 3.74
C THR A 24 -1.73 -6.07 4.35
N LEU A 25 -2.65 -5.49 3.58
CA LEU A 25 -3.46 -4.37 4.01
C LEU A 25 -4.90 -4.82 4.15
N GLU A 26 -5.54 -4.38 5.23
CA GLU A 26 -6.95 -4.68 5.48
C GLU A 26 -7.62 -3.41 5.97
N GLY A 27 -8.77 -3.07 5.38
CA GLY A 27 -9.54 -1.90 5.80
C GLY A 27 -9.41 -0.76 4.82
N GLU A 28 -9.13 0.43 5.31
CA GLU A 28 -9.08 1.64 4.48
C GLU A 28 -7.71 2.29 4.54
N LEU A 29 -7.15 2.53 3.38
CA LEU A 29 -5.91 3.31 3.27
C LEU A 29 -6.31 4.74 2.94
N ASN A 30 -6.36 5.57 3.98
CA ASN A 30 -6.91 6.91 3.88
C ASN A 30 -5.98 7.93 4.52
N THR A 31 -6.47 9.15 4.72
CA THR A 31 -5.67 10.24 5.25
C THR A 31 -5.11 9.94 6.64
N HIS A 32 -5.81 9.14 7.43
CA HIS A 32 -5.36 8.79 8.77
C HIS A 32 -4.40 7.60 8.77
N SER A 33 -4.64 6.61 7.93
CA SER A 33 -3.84 5.39 7.94
C SER A 33 -2.63 5.46 7.03
N ALA A 34 -2.64 6.34 6.02
CA ALA A 34 -1.50 6.44 5.12
C ALA A 34 -0.21 6.84 5.85
N PRO A 35 -0.24 7.81 6.79
CA PRO A 35 0.99 8.13 7.51
C PRO A 35 1.51 6.98 8.36
N GLU A 36 0.61 6.12 8.86
CA GLU A 36 1.04 4.95 9.63
C GLU A 36 1.77 3.95 8.75
N LEU A 37 1.25 3.73 7.56
CA LEU A 37 1.91 2.83 6.62
C LEU A 37 3.27 3.40 6.23
N ASP A 38 3.32 4.69 5.95
CA ASP A 38 4.56 5.35 5.57
C ASP A 38 5.59 5.24 6.69
N ALA A 39 5.20 5.47 7.93
CA ALA A 39 6.12 5.42 9.07
C ALA A 39 6.73 4.03 9.20
N LYS A 40 5.91 2.99 9.05
CA LYS A 40 6.42 1.62 9.12
C LYS A 40 7.41 1.34 8.00
N PHE A 41 7.08 1.82 6.80
CA PHE A 41 7.96 1.62 5.64
C PHE A 41 9.28 2.36 5.83
N GLN A 42 9.23 3.60 6.35
CA GLN A 42 10.46 4.38 6.54
C GLN A 42 11.45 3.68 7.46
N GLU A 43 10.95 2.92 8.43
CA GLU A 43 11.82 2.22 9.36
C GLU A 43 12.64 1.12 8.71
N ILE A 44 12.14 0.53 7.62
CA ILE A 44 12.79 -0.65 7.04
C ILE A 44 13.20 -0.46 5.60
N LYS A 45 12.94 0.70 5.00
CA LYS A 45 13.09 0.85 3.55
C LYS A 45 14.50 0.59 3.07
N ASP A 46 15.52 0.88 3.90
CA ASP A 46 16.90 0.72 3.47
C ASP A 46 17.30 -0.74 3.34
N SER A 47 16.57 -1.65 3.99
CA SER A 47 16.86 -3.08 3.94
C SER A 47 15.98 -3.82 2.94
N VAL A 48 15.12 -3.11 2.20
CA VAL A 48 14.14 -3.72 1.31
C VAL A 48 14.40 -3.26 -0.11
N SER A 49 14.38 -4.20 -1.06
CA SER A 49 14.55 -3.86 -2.48
C SER A 49 13.37 -4.30 -3.33
N SER A 50 12.44 -5.11 -2.80
CA SER A 50 11.22 -5.45 -3.52
C SER A 50 10.07 -5.59 -2.53
N ILE A 51 8.86 -5.24 -2.99
CA ILE A 51 7.67 -5.23 -2.15
C ILE A 51 6.52 -5.89 -2.90
N ASP A 52 5.83 -6.80 -2.22
CA ASP A 52 4.54 -7.32 -2.67
C ASP A 52 3.49 -6.84 -1.68
N ILE A 53 2.44 -6.19 -2.18
CA ILE A 53 1.35 -5.70 -1.34
C ILE A 53 0.09 -6.47 -1.70
N TYR A 54 -0.49 -7.14 -0.70
CA TYR A 54 -1.70 -7.93 -0.87
C TYR A 54 -2.88 -7.09 -0.42
N MET A 55 -3.80 -6.83 -1.34
CA MET A 55 -4.86 -5.86 -1.16
C MET A 55 -6.26 -6.45 -1.23
N GLU A 56 -6.39 -7.77 -1.10
CA GLU A 56 -7.69 -8.42 -1.19
C GLU A 56 -8.68 -7.88 -0.17
N ARG A 57 -8.19 -7.47 0.99
CA ARG A 57 -9.04 -7.00 2.08
C ARG A 57 -9.05 -5.50 2.23
N LEU A 58 -8.43 -4.79 1.28
CA LEU A 58 -8.48 -3.33 1.28
C LEU A 58 -9.78 -2.90 0.63
N THR A 59 -10.58 -2.09 1.34
CA THR A 59 -11.91 -1.72 0.86
C THR A 59 -11.98 -0.30 0.34
N TYR A 60 -10.98 0.52 0.62
CA TYR A 60 -11.03 1.92 0.22
C TYR A 60 -9.63 2.51 0.18
N ILE A 61 -9.40 3.42 -0.77
CA ILE A 61 -8.12 4.11 -0.87
C ILE A 61 -8.37 5.56 -1.27
N THR A 62 -7.66 6.48 -0.62
CA THR A 62 -7.74 7.91 -0.94
C THR A 62 -6.50 8.37 -1.66
N SER A 63 -6.51 9.64 -2.08
CA SER A 63 -5.33 10.22 -2.74
C SER A 63 -4.12 10.20 -1.82
N ALA A 64 -4.32 10.34 -0.50
CA ALA A 64 -3.22 10.25 0.44
C ALA A 64 -2.60 8.85 0.40
N GLY A 65 -3.44 7.81 0.33
CA GLY A 65 -2.95 6.44 0.23
C GLY A 65 -2.23 6.19 -1.08
N LEU A 66 -2.78 6.72 -2.18
CA LEU A 66 -2.13 6.57 -3.48
C LEU A 66 -0.74 7.19 -3.49
N ARG A 67 -0.60 8.36 -2.84
CA ARG A 67 0.71 9.01 -2.78
C ARG A 67 1.73 8.17 -2.04
N ILE A 68 1.31 7.49 -0.97
CA ILE A 68 2.23 6.64 -0.23
C ILE A 68 2.66 5.45 -1.09
N LEU A 69 1.69 4.82 -1.78
CA LEU A 69 2.04 3.72 -2.68
C LEU A 69 3.01 4.16 -3.76
N LEU A 70 2.80 5.35 -4.32
CA LEU A 70 3.68 5.88 -5.34
C LEU A 70 5.08 6.12 -4.79
N ALA A 71 5.16 6.67 -3.58
CA ALA A 71 6.46 6.94 -2.96
C ALA A 71 7.22 5.64 -2.71
N MET A 72 6.51 4.59 -2.27
CA MET A 72 7.13 3.30 -2.05
C MET A 72 7.61 2.69 -3.37
N GLU A 73 6.82 2.84 -4.42
CA GLU A 73 7.20 2.35 -5.74
C GLU A 73 8.47 3.04 -6.24
N GLN A 74 8.55 4.35 -6.05
CA GLN A 74 9.71 5.10 -6.48
C GLN A 74 10.96 4.70 -5.72
N GLU A 75 10.82 4.39 -4.43
CA GLU A 75 11.95 3.89 -3.65
C GLU A 75 12.45 2.56 -4.20
N MET A 76 11.54 1.67 -4.56
CA MET A 76 11.94 0.38 -5.12
C MET A 76 12.58 0.56 -6.50
N GLU A 77 12.03 1.46 -7.30
CA GLU A 77 12.56 1.70 -8.64
C GLU A 77 14.00 2.20 -8.57
N GLN A 78 14.32 3.05 -7.61
CA GLN A 78 15.67 3.57 -7.44
C GLN A 78 16.65 2.45 -7.10
N LYS A 79 16.16 1.39 -6.50
CA LYS A 79 16.99 0.23 -6.15
C LYS A 79 16.96 -0.85 -7.22
N GLU A 80 16.32 -0.56 -8.36
CA GLU A 80 16.15 -1.51 -9.46
C GLU A 80 15.33 -2.71 -9.03
N GLY A 81 14.45 -2.49 -8.05
CA GLY A 81 13.51 -3.50 -7.59
C GLY A 81 12.11 -3.20 -8.11
N ALA A 82 11.11 -3.81 -7.46
CA ALA A 82 9.74 -3.65 -7.90
C ALA A 82 8.79 -3.61 -6.72
N LEU A 83 7.67 -2.91 -6.92
CA LEU A 83 6.53 -2.97 -6.00
C LEU A 83 5.36 -3.49 -6.82
N VAL A 84 4.75 -4.58 -6.35
CA VAL A 84 3.69 -5.26 -7.07
C VAL A 84 2.45 -5.30 -6.18
N LEU A 85 1.30 -4.93 -6.75
CA LEU A 85 0.01 -4.99 -6.05
C LEU A 85 -0.71 -6.27 -6.45
N HIS A 86 -1.16 -7.02 -5.44
CA HIS A 86 -1.84 -8.30 -5.63
C HIS A 86 -3.28 -8.21 -5.13
N GLY A 87 -4.21 -8.82 -5.86
CA GLY A 87 -5.57 -8.97 -5.38
C GLY A 87 -6.34 -7.67 -5.30
N VAL A 88 -6.09 -6.76 -6.22
CA VAL A 88 -6.80 -5.47 -6.24
C VAL A 88 -8.24 -5.74 -6.67
N ASN A 89 -9.20 -5.34 -5.82
CA ASN A 89 -10.61 -5.54 -6.17
C ASN A 89 -11.06 -4.50 -7.19
N SER A 90 -12.27 -4.71 -7.74
CA SER A 90 -12.72 -3.88 -8.85
C SER A 90 -12.90 -2.42 -8.46
N GLU A 91 -13.31 -2.15 -7.22
CA GLU A 91 -13.51 -0.77 -6.79
C GLU A 91 -12.18 -0.03 -6.66
N ILE A 92 -11.17 -0.68 -6.10
CA ILE A 92 -9.84 -0.08 -5.99
C ILE A 92 -9.24 0.06 -7.40
N MET A 93 -9.42 -0.96 -8.24
CA MET A 93 -8.90 -0.90 -9.61
C MET A 93 -9.49 0.29 -10.36
N GLU A 94 -10.78 0.57 -10.16
CA GLU A 94 -11.41 1.70 -10.82
C GLU A 94 -10.75 3.01 -10.40
N VAL A 95 -10.43 3.15 -9.11
CA VAL A 95 -9.73 4.34 -8.63
C VAL A 95 -8.36 4.45 -9.27
N LEU A 96 -7.64 3.33 -9.38
CA LEU A 96 -6.31 3.35 -10.00
C LEU A 96 -6.40 3.75 -11.47
N GLU A 97 -7.44 3.27 -12.18
CA GLU A 97 -7.62 3.60 -13.59
C GLU A 97 -7.98 5.07 -13.77
N ILE A 98 -8.90 5.57 -12.96
CA ILE A 98 -9.34 6.96 -13.08
C ILE A 98 -8.19 7.92 -12.80
N THR A 99 -7.34 7.59 -11.85
CA THR A 99 -6.21 8.44 -11.48
C THR A 99 -4.99 8.24 -12.36
N GLY A 100 -4.99 7.21 -13.20
CA GLY A 100 -3.84 6.88 -14.04
C GLY A 100 -2.75 6.10 -13.34
N PHE A 101 -2.96 5.74 -12.08
CA PHE A 101 -1.93 5.03 -11.30
C PHE A 101 -1.76 3.59 -11.77
N ASP A 102 -2.76 3.05 -12.50
CA ASP A 102 -2.64 1.71 -13.07
C ASP A 102 -1.53 1.62 -14.12
N THR A 103 -1.11 2.76 -14.67
CA THR A 103 -0.01 2.77 -15.64
C THR A 103 1.34 2.93 -14.97
N ILE A 104 1.36 3.30 -13.70
CA ILE A 104 2.59 3.53 -12.95
C ILE A 104 2.90 2.34 -12.03
N LEU A 105 1.88 1.81 -11.38
CA LEU A 105 2.04 0.71 -10.45
C LEU A 105 1.89 -0.62 -11.16
N GLU A 106 2.70 -1.59 -10.75
CA GLU A 106 2.59 -2.94 -11.31
C GLU A 106 1.48 -3.69 -10.59
N ILE A 107 0.52 -4.21 -11.34
CA ILE A 107 -0.67 -4.87 -10.79
C ILE A 107 -0.77 -6.25 -11.43
N VAL A 108 -0.93 -7.26 -10.59
CA VAL A 108 -1.09 -8.65 -11.08
C VAL A 108 -2.40 -9.24 -10.60
#